data_87be9fe09175515b8797846591274254
#
_entry.id   87be9fe09175515b8797846591274254
#
_cell.length_a   1.000
_cell.length_b   1.000
_cell.length_c   1.000
_cell.angle_alpha   90.00
_cell.angle_beta   90.00
_cell.angle_gamma   90.00
#
_symmetry.space_group_name_H-M   'P 1'
#
loop_
_entity.id
_entity.type
_entity.pdbx_description
1 polymer ?
#
loop_
_entity_poly.entity_id
_entity_poly.type
_entity_poly.pdbx_seq_one_letter_code
_entity_poly.pdbx_strand_id
1 'polypeptide(L)'
;MSMKKLFFLFAFLVGLGISSSVYAQLVQEVTLDSPNTLASKLGVDVGKVTILKVSGPLGAEDFKTMKEQMNMLQVLDMSGVTELPKAGGAWADLRYIPANSFQNKLTLQKVVFPGVLQMIE
;
A
#
# COMPACT_ATOMS: atom_id res chain seq x y z
N MET A 1 10.80 1.27 17.79
CA MET A 1 11.44 1.97 16.67
C MET A 1 12.69 1.28 16.21
N SER A 2 13.57 0.93 17.12
CA SER A 2 14.80 0.27 16.72
C SER A 2 14.55 -1.08 16.03
N MET A 3 13.46 -1.74 16.39
CA MET A 3 13.13 -3.01 15.73
C MET A 3 12.81 -2.83 14.27
N LYS A 4 12.14 -1.75 13.93
CA LYS A 4 11.87 -1.48 12.52
C LYS A 4 13.16 -1.24 11.76
N LYS A 5 14.10 -0.53 12.36
CA LYS A 5 15.38 -0.29 11.72
C LYS A 5 16.14 -1.58 11.50
N LEU A 6 16.09 -2.47 12.47
CA LEU A 6 16.73 -3.77 12.32
C LEU A 6 16.11 -4.56 11.19
N PHE A 7 14.81 -4.49 11.07
CA PHE A 7 14.11 -5.18 10.01
C PHE A 7 14.54 -4.68 8.64
N PHE A 8 14.62 -3.38 8.49
CA PHE A 8 15.10 -2.80 7.24
C PHE A 8 16.52 -3.20 6.92
N LEU A 9 17.35 -3.19 7.93
CA LEU A 9 18.73 -3.59 7.75
C LEU A 9 18.83 -5.02 7.26
N PHE A 10 18.03 -5.89 7.84
CA PHE A 10 18.01 -7.27 7.44
C PHE A 10 17.58 -7.42 5.98
N ALA A 11 16.53 -6.73 5.58
CA ALA A 11 16.06 -6.76 4.20
C ALA A 11 17.15 -6.27 3.25
N PHE A 12 17.86 -5.26 3.65
CA PHE A 12 18.93 -4.71 2.86
C PHE A 12 20.06 -5.74 2.67
N LEU A 13 20.40 -6.43 3.73
CA LEU A 13 21.43 -7.46 3.64
C LEU A 13 21.04 -8.56 2.67
N VAL A 14 19.79 -8.97 2.71
CA VAL A 14 19.31 -9.96 1.76
C VAL A 14 19.47 -9.44 0.34
N GLY A 15 19.14 -8.18 0.12
CA GLY A 15 19.30 -7.58 -1.19
C GLY A 15 20.75 -7.57 -1.66
N LEU A 16 21.66 -7.34 -0.75
CA LEU A 16 23.07 -7.33 -1.10
C LEU A 16 23.59 -8.70 -1.45
N GLY A 17 23.00 -9.73 -0.88
CA GLY A 17 23.44 -11.09 -1.17
C GLY A 17 23.02 -11.59 -2.52
N ILE A 18 22.21 -10.85 -3.24
CA ILE A 18 21.67 -11.27 -4.52
C ILE A 18 22.44 -10.59 -5.63
N SER A 19 22.43 -11.21 -6.78
CA SER A 19 23.18 -10.68 -7.90
C SER A 19 22.71 -9.28 -8.27
N SER A 20 23.59 -8.56 -8.92
CA SER A 20 23.38 -7.15 -9.25
C SER A 20 22.23 -6.92 -10.22
N SER A 21 21.74 -7.94 -10.88
CA SER A 21 20.65 -7.75 -11.83
C SER A 21 19.30 -7.52 -11.16
N VAL A 22 19.24 -7.72 -9.86
CA VAL A 22 17.98 -7.61 -9.14
C VAL A 22 17.74 -6.16 -8.74
N TYR A 23 16.53 -5.69 -8.99
CA TYR A 23 16.15 -4.37 -8.52
C TYR A 23 16.05 -4.38 -7.01
N ALA A 24 16.54 -3.31 -6.39
CA ALA A 24 16.42 -3.16 -4.96
C ALA A 24 14.94 -3.10 -4.59
N GLN A 25 14.57 -3.83 -3.54
CA GLN A 25 13.23 -3.77 -3.02
C GLN A 25 13.15 -2.67 -1.98
N LEU A 26 12.07 -1.91 -2.01
CA LEU A 26 11.80 -0.91 -0.99
C LEU A 26 10.54 -1.33 -0.26
N VAL A 27 10.72 -1.73 0.99
CA VAL A 27 9.64 -2.17 1.86
C VAL A 27 9.26 -1.03 2.77
N GLN A 28 7.98 -0.66 2.76
CA GLN A 28 7.48 0.39 3.65
C GLN A 28 6.31 -0.14 4.46
N GLU A 29 6.37 0.15 5.75
CA GLU A 29 5.25 -0.12 6.63
C GLU A 29 4.80 1.21 7.21
N VAL A 30 3.58 1.63 6.89
CA VAL A 30 3.08 2.93 7.32
C VAL A 30 1.73 2.78 7.99
N THR A 31 1.52 3.62 8.98
CA THR A 31 0.23 3.73 9.66
C THR A 31 -0.32 5.12 9.42
N LEU A 32 -1.51 5.20 8.86
CA LEU A 32 -2.16 6.47 8.61
C LEU A 32 -3.01 6.87 9.79
N ASP A 33 -2.88 8.13 10.20
CA ASP A 33 -3.71 8.67 11.27
C ASP A 33 -5.04 9.19 10.73
N SER A 34 -5.07 9.51 9.46
CA SER A 34 -6.29 9.99 8.82
C SER A 34 -6.29 9.55 7.36
N PRO A 35 -7.47 9.47 6.72
CA PRO A 35 -7.53 9.09 5.31
C PRO A 35 -6.84 10.11 4.42
N ASN A 36 -6.41 9.64 3.26
CA ASN A 36 -5.86 10.49 2.20
C ASN A 36 -4.50 11.09 2.56
N THR A 37 -3.71 10.38 3.36
CA THR A 37 -2.39 10.86 3.77
C THR A 37 -1.26 9.94 3.33
N LEU A 38 -1.55 8.91 2.54
CA LEU A 38 -0.52 7.96 2.13
C LEU A 38 0.60 8.62 1.36
N ALA A 39 0.26 9.48 0.40
CA ALA A 39 1.27 10.15 -0.40
C ALA A 39 2.21 10.99 0.47
N SER A 40 1.66 11.68 1.46
CA SER A 40 2.47 12.47 2.39
C SER A 40 3.40 11.60 3.21
N LYS A 41 2.92 10.44 3.65
CA LYS A 41 3.72 9.53 4.47
C LYS A 41 4.86 8.91 3.67
N LEU A 42 4.62 8.59 2.41
CA LEU A 42 5.65 7.97 1.59
C LEU A 42 6.63 9.00 1.01
N GLY A 43 6.15 10.21 0.76
CA GLY A 43 7.00 11.28 0.29
C GLY A 43 7.66 10.95 -1.04
N VAL A 44 8.96 11.26 -1.15
CA VAL A 44 9.68 11.09 -2.41
C VAL A 44 9.83 9.64 -2.84
N ASP A 45 9.61 8.71 -1.93
CA ASP A 45 9.78 7.29 -2.23
C ASP A 45 8.52 6.63 -2.79
N VAL A 46 7.44 7.39 -2.94
CA VAL A 46 6.15 6.82 -3.32
C VAL A 46 6.22 5.96 -4.57
N GLY A 47 7.00 6.36 -5.56
CA GLY A 47 7.13 5.60 -6.80
C GLY A 47 8.11 4.45 -6.75
N LYS A 48 8.84 4.31 -5.67
CA LYS A 48 9.87 3.29 -5.53
C LYS A 48 9.46 2.11 -4.66
N VAL A 49 8.36 2.24 -3.95
CA VAL A 49 7.92 1.21 -3.01
C VAL A 49 7.51 -0.04 -3.78
N THR A 50 8.08 -1.16 -3.40
CA THR A 50 7.72 -2.46 -4.00
C THR A 50 6.83 -3.28 -3.09
N ILE A 51 6.98 -3.14 -1.78
CA ILE A 51 6.15 -3.85 -0.82
C ILE A 51 5.62 -2.82 0.17
N LEU A 52 4.31 -2.70 0.24
CA LEU A 52 3.66 -1.76 1.14
C LEU A 52 2.76 -2.49 2.10
N LYS A 53 2.97 -2.26 3.39
CA LYS A 53 2.00 -2.63 4.41
C LYS A 53 1.44 -1.34 4.98
N VAL A 54 0.16 -1.13 4.78
CA VAL A 54 -0.51 0.08 5.23
C VAL A 54 -1.56 -0.28 6.27
N SER A 55 -1.66 0.55 7.30
CA SER A 55 -2.61 0.38 8.39
C SER A 55 -3.34 1.68 8.64
N GLY A 56 -4.46 1.59 9.34
CA GLY A 56 -5.27 2.77 9.64
C GLY A 56 -6.32 3.02 8.58
N PRO A 57 -6.90 4.22 8.57
CA PRO A 57 -7.98 4.52 7.63
C PRO A 57 -7.43 4.85 6.25
N LEU A 58 -8.06 4.29 5.21
CA LEU A 58 -7.75 4.64 3.83
C LEU A 58 -8.90 5.44 3.22
N GLY A 59 -8.54 6.40 2.40
CA GLY A 59 -9.51 7.19 1.65
C GLY A 59 -9.35 6.97 0.16
N ALA A 60 -10.23 7.60 -0.61
CA ALA A 60 -10.20 7.46 -2.06
C ALA A 60 -8.89 7.96 -2.67
N GLU A 61 -8.33 9.04 -2.10
CA GLU A 61 -7.06 9.57 -2.61
C GLU A 61 -5.90 8.62 -2.38
N ASP A 62 -5.97 7.80 -1.34
CA ASP A 62 -4.92 6.83 -1.08
C ASP A 62 -4.90 5.76 -2.17
N PHE A 63 -6.07 5.33 -2.61
CA PHE A 63 -6.16 4.38 -3.71
C PHE A 63 -5.71 5.02 -5.02
N LYS A 64 -5.99 6.30 -5.20
CA LYS A 64 -5.50 7.02 -6.36
C LYS A 64 -3.98 7.10 -6.36
N THR A 65 -3.39 7.32 -5.20
CA THR A 65 -1.94 7.31 -5.05
C THR A 65 -1.36 5.96 -5.45
N MET A 66 -1.95 4.88 -4.96
CA MET A 66 -1.50 3.54 -5.33
C MET A 66 -1.61 3.32 -6.83
N LYS A 67 -2.71 3.74 -7.41
CA LYS A 67 -2.96 3.52 -8.84
C LYS A 67 -2.00 4.31 -9.72
N GLU A 68 -1.79 5.57 -9.40
CA GLU A 68 -1.10 6.49 -10.30
C GLU A 68 0.37 6.68 -9.99
N GLN A 69 0.78 6.52 -8.74
CA GLN A 69 2.13 6.86 -8.34
C GLN A 69 2.98 5.67 -7.92
N MET A 70 2.37 4.55 -7.59
CA MET A 70 3.12 3.40 -7.07
C MET A 70 3.27 2.32 -8.14
N ASN A 71 4.02 2.65 -9.18
CA ASN A 71 4.11 1.80 -10.36
C ASN A 71 5.04 0.60 -10.20
N MET A 72 5.80 0.54 -9.11
CA MET A 72 6.67 -0.59 -8.83
C MET A 72 6.11 -1.52 -7.76
N LEU A 73 4.89 -1.27 -7.31
CA LEU A 73 4.29 -2.03 -6.24
C LEU A 73 4.07 -3.48 -6.64
N GLN A 74 4.60 -4.39 -5.85
CA GLN A 74 4.47 -5.84 -6.06
C GLN A 74 3.56 -6.49 -5.03
N VAL A 75 3.63 -6.03 -3.80
CA VAL A 75 2.82 -6.58 -2.71
C VAL A 75 2.16 -5.44 -1.97
N LEU A 76 0.85 -5.55 -1.80
CA LEU A 76 0.08 -4.59 -1.03
C LEU A 76 -0.64 -5.33 0.08
N ASP A 77 -0.26 -5.05 1.32
CA ASP A 77 -0.88 -5.67 2.48
C ASP A 77 -1.71 -4.63 3.22
N MET A 78 -3.02 -4.81 3.16
CA MET A 78 -3.98 -3.92 3.81
C MET A 78 -4.63 -4.57 5.02
N SER A 79 -4.04 -5.64 5.55
CA SER A 79 -4.66 -6.35 6.66
C SER A 79 -4.85 -5.49 7.90
N GLY A 80 -4.03 -4.44 8.07
CA GLY A 80 -4.16 -3.53 9.21
C GLY A 80 -5.04 -2.32 8.95
N VAL A 81 -5.68 -2.25 7.80
CA VAL A 81 -6.54 -1.12 7.47
C VAL A 81 -7.82 -1.20 8.29
N THR A 82 -8.17 -0.08 8.91
CA THR A 82 -9.31 -0.02 9.81
C THR A 82 -10.55 0.60 9.19
N GLU A 83 -10.38 1.31 8.08
CA GLU A 83 -11.49 2.00 7.45
C GLU A 83 -11.21 2.15 5.95
N LEU A 84 -12.25 1.98 5.15
CA LEU A 84 -12.20 2.17 3.70
C LEU A 84 -13.16 3.28 3.31
N PRO A 85 -13.04 3.82 2.09
CA PRO A 85 -14.01 4.81 1.61
C PRO A 85 -15.44 4.29 1.67
N LYS A 86 -16.38 5.19 1.86
CA LYS A 86 -17.80 4.87 1.80
C LYS A 86 -18.28 4.97 0.37
N ALA A 87 -19.16 4.07 -0.02
CA ALA A 87 -19.66 4.03 -1.39
C ALA A 87 -20.52 5.23 -1.76
N GLY A 88 -21.30 5.74 -0.81
CA GLY A 88 -22.18 6.86 -1.08
C GLY A 88 -23.51 6.46 -1.68
N GLY A 89 -24.42 7.41 -1.84
CA GLY A 89 -25.72 7.19 -2.40
C GLY A 89 -26.51 6.14 -1.64
N ALA A 90 -27.15 5.22 -2.37
CA ALA A 90 -27.93 4.15 -1.77
C ALA A 90 -27.05 3.19 -0.97
N TRP A 91 -25.76 3.22 -1.19
CA TRP A 91 -24.80 2.32 -0.53
C TRP A 91 -23.91 3.08 0.45
N ALA A 92 -24.45 4.17 1.00
CA ALA A 92 -23.63 5.14 1.75
C ALA A 92 -22.82 4.55 2.89
N ASP A 93 -23.34 3.47 3.51
CA ASP A 93 -22.65 2.88 4.65
C ASP A 93 -21.72 1.73 4.27
N LEU A 94 -21.67 1.36 3.00
CA LEU A 94 -20.79 0.28 2.59
C LEU A 94 -19.36 0.76 2.40
N ARG A 95 -18.43 -0.07 2.81
CA ARG A 95 -17.00 0.18 2.65
C ARG A 95 -16.51 -0.53 1.40
N TYR A 96 -15.78 0.16 0.55
CA TYR A 96 -15.44 -0.40 -0.74
C TYR A 96 -14.06 0.05 -1.20
N ILE A 97 -13.54 -0.67 -2.18
CA ILE A 97 -12.35 -0.29 -2.90
C ILE A 97 -12.80 0.34 -4.21
N PRO A 98 -12.36 1.57 -4.50
CA PRO A 98 -12.80 2.26 -5.71
C PRO A 98 -12.50 1.48 -6.99
N ALA A 99 -13.36 1.67 -7.99
CA ALA A 99 -13.19 1.02 -9.28
C ALA A 99 -11.82 1.29 -9.86
N ASN A 100 -11.26 0.30 -10.49
CA ASN A 100 -10.00 0.40 -11.24
C ASN A 100 -8.80 0.77 -10.37
N SER A 101 -8.88 0.57 -9.05
CA SER A 101 -7.77 0.93 -8.16
C SER A 101 -6.48 0.21 -8.51
N PHE A 102 -6.58 -0.99 -9.06
CA PHE A 102 -5.39 -1.79 -9.40
C PHE A 102 -5.28 -2.04 -10.90
N GLN A 103 -6.01 -1.28 -11.69
CA GLN A 103 -5.97 -1.42 -13.14
C GLN A 103 -4.57 -1.08 -13.67
N ASN A 104 -4.05 -1.90 -14.56
CA ASN A 104 -2.76 -1.70 -15.19
C ASN A 104 -1.58 -1.72 -14.21
N LYS A 105 -1.76 -2.34 -13.06
CA LYS A 105 -0.68 -2.56 -12.10
C LYS A 105 0.09 -3.80 -12.48
N LEU A 106 0.94 -3.66 -13.48
CA LEU A 106 1.62 -4.81 -14.09
C LEU A 106 2.60 -5.52 -13.16
N THR A 107 3.11 -4.82 -12.16
CA THR A 107 4.04 -5.42 -11.22
C THR A 107 3.36 -6.03 -10.01
N LEU A 108 2.09 -5.75 -9.81
CA LEU A 108 1.38 -6.18 -8.61
C LEU A 108 1.14 -7.68 -8.65
N GLN A 109 1.61 -8.38 -7.62
CA GLN A 109 1.56 -9.84 -7.54
C GLN A 109 0.66 -10.34 -6.42
N LYS A 110 0.51 -9.55 -5.36
CA LYS A 110 -0.24 -9.99 -4.20
C LYS A 110 -0.92 -8.82 -3.52
N VAL A 111 -2.18 -9.02 -3.18
CA VAL A 111 -2.94 -8.04 -2.39
C VAL A 111 -3.59 -8.78 -1.23
N VAL A 112 -3.38 -8.28 -0.02
CA VAL A 112 -4.08 -8.77 1.16
C VAL A 112 -5.15 -7.74 1.49
N PHE A 113 -6.40 -8.15 1.42
CA PHE A 113 -7.52 -7.25 1.66
C PHE A 113 -7.81 -7.08 3.14
N PRO A 114 -8.33 -5.93 3.54
CA PRO A 114 -8.68 -5.71 4.95
C PRO A 114 -9.98 -6.42 5.34
N GLY A 115 -10.09 -6.74 6.61
CA GLY A 115 -11.31 -7.38 7.11
C GLY A 115 -12.54 -6.48 7.04
N VAL A 116 -12.35 -5.18 6.91
CA VAL A 116 -13.47 -4.23 6.83
C VAL A 116 -14.05 -4.10 5.43
N LEU A 117 -13.45 -4.78 4.45
CA LEU A 117 -13.91 -4.70 3.06
C LEU A 117 -15.28 -5.34 2.92
N GLN A 118 -16.21 -4.63 2.30
CA GLN A 118 -17.58 -5.11 2.07
C GLN A 118 -17.89 -5.30 0.60
N MET A 119 -17.22 -4.54 -0.28
CA MET A 119 -17.37 -4.76 -1.71
C MET A 119 -16.20 -4.20 -2.48
N ILE A 120 -16.00 -4.74 -3.67
CA ILE A 120 -15.00 -4.23 -4.62
C ILE A 120 -15.76 -3.79 -5.86
N GLU A 121 -15.51 -2.58 -6.28
CA GLU A 121 -16.16 -2.01 -7.44
C GLU A 121 -15.48 -2.33 -8.74
#